data_bd4d3f5ae1d58387aeccbd5f05c7ac76
#
_entry.id   bd4d3f5ae1d58387aeccbd5f05c7ac76
#
_cell.length_a   1.000
_cell.length_b   1.000
_cell.length_c   1.000
_cell.angle_alpha   90.00
_cell.angle_beta   90.00
_cell.angle_gamma   90.00
#
_symmetry.space_group_name_H-M   'P 1'
#
loop_
_entity.id
_entity.type
_entity.pdbx_description
1 polymer ?
#
loop_
_entity_poly.entity_id
_entity_poly.type
_entity_poly.pdbx_seq_one_letter_code
_entity_poly.pdbx_strand_id
1 'polypeptide(L)'
;MKSRGLLSRILYHSPLFALVAAGYPYFFTPAQLGFLCDCIDETGSLPGCIVEVGCNRGATTIFLNRHLRDRGIKKEYFALDTFSGFTQRDVSHEVEARGKSSSLDTHFTVNDQRWFDRSMRLAGLSNVHSIKCDAVEFDYASLGPVALALCDVDLYLPTRSALKGTYQQLLPGGIIVVDDCLPTGPYDGALMAYREMTAENGSAARIVHDKLGVIAKSAT
;
A
#
# COMPACT_ATOMS: atom_id res chain seq x y z
N MET A 1 31.97 -3.45 -10.73
CA MET A 1 31.44 -4.65 -10.04
C MET A 1 32.36 -5.21 -8.96
N LYS A 2 33.70 -5.21 -9.10
CA LYS A 2 34.64 -5.80 -8.10
C LYS A 2 34.68 -5.08 -6.73
N SER A 3 34.45 -3.77 -6.66
CA SER A 3 34.49 -2.99 -5.40
C SER A 3 33.31 -3.26 -4.43
N ARG A 4 32.13 -3.56 -4.97
CA ARG A 4 30.96 -3.92 -4.14
C ARG A 4 31.17 -5.22 -3.35
N GLY A 5 31.82 -6.22 -3.96
CA GLY A 5 32.11 -7.49 -3.29
C GLY A 5 33.11 -7.39 -2.12
N LEU A 6 34.08 -6.49 -2.23
CA LEU A 6 35.07 -6.28 -1.16
C LEU A 6 34.41 -5.56 0.04
N LEU A 7 33.63 -4.53 -0.22
CA LEU A 7 32.92 -3.80 0.82
C LEU A 7 31.91 -4.71 1.56
N SER A 8 31.15 -5.54 0.83
CA SER A 8 30.23 -6.50 1.43
C SER A 8 30.96 -7.52 2.31
N ARG A 9 32.14 -7.99 1.92
CA ARG A 9 32.96 -8.91 2.74
C ARG A 9 33.44 -8.25 4.03
N ILE A 10 33.86 -6.98 3.98
CA ILE A 10 34.28 -6.22 5.16
C ILE A 10 33.09 -6.05 6.11
N LEU A 11 31.93 -5.68 5.60
CA LEU A 11 30.69 -5.49 6.37
C LEU A 11 30.21 -6.82 6.99
N TYR A 12 30.37 -7.95 6.27
CA TYR A 12 29.97 -9.27 6.74
C TYR A 12 30.65 -9.68 8.05
N HIS A 13 31.91 -9.27 8.25
CA HIS A 13 32.69 -9.55 9.46
C HIS A 13 32.69 -8.40 10.48
N SER A 14 31.81 -7.40 10.29
CA SER A 14 31.74 -6.23 11.16
C SER A 14 30.44 -6.23 11.98
N PRO A 15 30.33 -5.39 13.04
CA PRO A 15 29.07 -5.14 13.75
C PRO A 15 27.97 -4.60 12.84
N LEU A 16 28.33 -4.09 11.64
CA LEU A 16 27.38 -3.58 10.65
C LEU A 16 26.83 -4.68 9.73
N PHE A 17 27.03 -5.96 10.07
CA PHE A 17 26.53 -7.09 9.27
C PHE A 17 25.02 -6.99 8.99
N ALA A 18 24.24 -6.47 9.94
CA ALA A 18 22.80 -6.26 9.76
C ALA A 18 22.44 -5.40 8.52
N LEU A 19 23.36 -4.55 8.04
CA LEU A 19 23.15 -3.73 6.82
C LEU A 19 23.27 -4.53 5.52
N VAL A 20 23.87 -5.71 5.56
CA VAL A 20 24.07 -6.59 4.40
C VAL A 20 23.44 -7.98 4.59
N ALA A 21 22.89 -8.24 5.78
CA ALA A 21 22.19 -9.48 6.06
C ALA A 21 20.98 -9.65 5.15
N ALA A 22 20.75 -10.86 4.68
CA ALA A 22 19.51 -11.19 4.00
C ALA A 22 18.34 -11.07 4.98
N GLY A 23 17.26 -10.44 4.55
CA GLY A 23 16.06 -10.24 5.35
C GLY A 23 14.80 -10.33 4.48
N TYR A 24 13.66 -10.39 5.15
CA TYR A 24 12.35 -10.31 4.50
C TYR A 24 11.80 -8.88 4.71
N PRO A 25 11.80 -8.02 3.66
CA PRO A 25 11.52 -6.60 3.82
C PRO A 25 10.03 -6.23 3.77
N TYR A 26 9.15 -7.23 3.63
CA TYR A 26 7.73 -7.01 3.42
C TYR A 26 6.93 -7.18 4.71
N PHE A 27 5.84 -6.41 4.87
CA PHE A 27 4.82 -6.60 5.90
C PHE A 27 3.72 -7.56 5.45
N PHE A 28 3.77 -8.02 4.20
CA PHE A 28 2.89 -9.03 3.62
C PHE A 28 3.59 -10.40 3.62
N THR A 29 2.87 -11.46 3.95
CA THR A 29 3.36 -12.84 3.78
C THR A 29 3.53 -13.17 2.28
N PRO A 30 4.29 -14.22 1.92
CA PRO A 30 4.39 -14.65 0.52
C PRO A 30 3.03 -14.96 -0.14
N ALA A 31 2.07 -15.51 0.62
CA ALA A 31 0.72 -15.78 0.12
C ALA A 31 -0.06 -14.49 -0.18
N GLN A 32 0.07 -13.48 0.68
CA GLN A 32 -0.53 -12.16 0.48
C GLN A 32 0.08 -11.44 -0.73
N LEU A 33 1.41 -11.47 -0.87
CA LEU A 33 2.08 -10.92 -2.05
C LEU A 33 1.68 -11.65 -3.33
N GLY A 34 1.53 -12.99 -3.28
CA GLY A 34 1.02 -13.77 -4.39
C GLY A 34 -0.39 -13.33 -4.80
N PHE A 35 -1.28 -13.16 -3.83
CA PHE A 35 -2.64 -12.67 -4.08
C PHE A 35 -2.67 -11.27 -4.72
N LEU A 36 -1.80 -10.35 -4.29
CA LEU A 36 -1.67 -9.04 -4.93
C LEU A 36 -1.21 -9.15 -6.39
N CYS A 37 -0.32 -10.12 -6.69
CA CYS A 37 0.06 -10.42 -8.07
C CYS A 37 -1.12 -10.97 -8.88
N ASP A 38 -1.93 -11.86 -8.31
CA ASP A 38 -3.14 -12.38 -8.97
C ASP A 38 -4.12 -11.25 -9.30
N CYS A 39 -4.32 -10.28 -8.37
CA CYS A 39 -5.13 -9.09 -8.63
C CYS A 39 -4.57 -8.23 -9.78
N ILE A 40 -3.24 -8.10 -9.90
CA ILE A 40 -2.59 -7.42 -11.02
C ILE A 40 -2.87 -8.16 -12.33
N ASP A 41 -2.74 -9.48 -12.35
CA ASP A 41 -2.97 -10.29 -13.54
C ASP A 41 -4.44 -10.21 -13.99
N GLU A 42 -5.37 -10.24 -13.04
CA GLU A 42 -6.81 -10.14 -13.29
C GLU A 42 -7.21 -8.77 -13.87
N THR A 43 -6.63 -7.68 -13.34
CA THR A 43 -6.93 -6.31 -13.77
C THR A 43 -5.99 -5.77 -14.86
N GLY A 44 -5.02 -6.56 -15.28
CA GLY A 44 -3.94 -6.14 -16.17
C GLY A 44 -4.40 -5.61 -17.53
N SER A 45 -5.50 -6.15 -18.07
CA SER A 45 -6.08 -5.73 -19.34
C SER A 45 -6.97 -4.50 -19.26
N LEU A 46 -7.42 -4.07 -18.08
CA LEU A 46 -8.27 -2.89 -17.91
C LEU A 46 -7.48 -1.61 -18.25
N PRO A 47 -8.10 -0.60 -18.90
CA PRO A 47 -7.46 0.69 -19.15
C PRO A 47 -7.39 1.49 -17.88
N GLY A 48 -6.50 1.60 -17.09
CA GLY A 48 -6.46 2.38 -15.85
C GLY A 48 -5.13 2.20 -15.11
N CYS A 49 -4.92 3.04 -14.13
CA CYS A 49 -3.72 3.01 -13.31
C CYS A 49 -3.84 2.00 -12.15
N ILE A 50 -2.71 1.75 -11.50
CA ILE A 50 -2.66 1.13 -10.19
C ILE A 50 -2.39 2.23 -9.15
N VAL A 51 -3.07 2.14 -8.01
CA VAL A 51 -2.90 3.08 -6.90
C VAL A 51 -2.52 2.31 -5.64
N GLU A 52 -1.47 2.72 -4.97
CA GLU A 52 -1.08 2.25 -3.63
C GLU A 52 -1.19 3.43 -2.67
N VAL A 53 -2.10 3.34 -1.71
CA VAL A 53 -2.27 4.34 -0.66
C VAL A 53 -1.66 3.80 0.62
N GLY A 54 -0.57 4.42 1.08
CA GLY A 54 0.29 3.90 2.13
C GLY A 54 1.45 3.07 1.57
N CYS A 55 2.36 3.69 0.82
CA CYS A 55 3.48 2.97 0.18
C CYS A 55 4.74 2.87 1.07
N ASN A 56 4.79 3.59 2.18
CA ASN A 56 5.91 3.61 3.11
C ASN A 56 7.27 3.77 2.38
N ARG A 57 8.20 2.82 2.54
CA ARG A 57 9.53 2.82 1.91
C ARG A 57 9.57 2.16 0.54
N GLY A 58 8.44 1.68 0.04
CA GLY A 58 8.28 1.15 -1.32
C GLY A 58 8.70 -0.30 -1.53
N ALA A 59 8.78 -1.12 -0.48
CA ALA A 59 9.11 -2.54 -0.64
C ALA A 59 8.03 -3.26 -1.47
N THR A 60 6.77 -3.08 -1.12
CA THR A 60 5.61 -3.63 -1.84
C THR A 60 5.51 -3.02 -3.23
N THR A 61 5.66 -1.70 -3.36
CA THR A 61 5.71 -1.00 -4.65
C THR A 61 6.71 -1.63 -5.62
N ILE A 62 7.95 -1.88 -5.16
CA ILE A 62 9.00 -2.50 -5.97
C ILE A 62 8.61 -3.93 -6.37
N PHE A 63 8.08 -4.71 -5.43
CA PHE A 63 7.68 -6.09 -5.68
C PHE A 63 6.59 -6.17 -6.77
N LEU A 64 5.52 -5.40 -6.63
CA LEU A 64 4.40 -5.38 -7.57
C LEU A 64 4.82 -4.86 -8.95
N ASN A 65 5.67 -3.83 -9.01
CA ASN A 65 6.17 -3.32 -10.29
C ASN A 65 7.16 -4.29 -10.98
N ARG A 66 7.87 -5.13 -10.25
CA ARG A 66 8.63 -6.23 -10.86
C ARG A 66 7.71 -7.27 -11.47
N HIS A 67 6.62 -7.63 -10.78
CA HIS A 67 5.62 -8.53 -11.34
C HIS A 67 4.99 -7.94 -12.61
N LEU A 68 4.57 -6.69 -12.61
CA LEU A 68 4.06 -5.98 -13.80
C LEU A 68 5.03 -6.11 -14.99
N ARG A 69 6.31 -5.83 -14.74
CA ARG A 69 7.35 -5.93 -15.76
C ARG A 69 7.53 -7.37 -16.28
N ASP A 70 7.58 -8.34 -15.39
CA ASP A 70 7.79 -9.75 -15.75
C ASP A 70 6.59 -10.31 -16.53
N ARG A 71 5.38 -9.78 -16.29
CA ARG A 71 4.15 -10.08 -17.04
C ARG A 71 3.98 -9.26 -18.33
N GLY A 72 4.84 -8.26 -18.57
CA GLY A 72 4.71 -7.34 -19.69
C GLY A 72 3.51 -6.39 -19.60
N ILE A 73 2.92 -6.23 -18.41
CA ILE A 73 1.79 -5.35 -18.17
C ILE A 73 2.31 -3.92 -17.97
N LYS A 74 1.83 -2.99 -18.79
CA LYS A 74 2.21 -1.56 -18.74
C LYS A 74 1.10 -0.78 -18.06
N LYS A 75 1.38 -0.24 -16.87
CA LYS A 75 0.46 0.58 -16.07
C LYS A 75 1.22 1.75 -15.45
N GLU A 76 0.59 2.91 -15.40
CA GLU A 76 1.01 3.97 -14.49
C GLU A 76 0.69 3.53 -13.06
N TYR A 77 1.61 3.77 -12.16
CA TYR A 77 1.52 3.37 -10.76
C TYR A 77 1.65 4.59 -9.86
N PHE A 78 0.61 4.93 -9.14
CA PHE A 78 0.59 6.04 -8.20
C PHE A 78 0.78 5.52 -6.78
N ALA A 79 1.82 6.01 -6.11
CA ALA A 79 2.18 5.67 -4.74
C ALA A 79 1.94 6.89 -3.84
N LEU A 80 0.90 6.83 -3.03
CA LEU A 80 0.44 7.91 -2.16
C LEU A 80 0.86 7.64 -0.72
N ASP A 81 1.47 8.63 -0.05
CA ASP A 81 1.86 8.52 1.35
C ASP A 81 2.05 9.91 1.94
N THR A 82 1.92 10.05 3.24
CA THR A 82 2.33 11.25 3.97
C THR A 82 3.85 11.41 3.98
N PHE A 83 4.60 10.30 3.86
CA PHE A 83 6.04 10.20 4.05
C PHE A 83 6.53 10.82 5.37
N SER A 84 5.69 10.76 6.39
CA SER A 84 5.98 11.31 7.72
C SER A 84 5.28 10.58 8.87
N GLY A 85 4.63 9.43 8.58
CA GLY A 85 3.80 8.69 9.52
C GLY A 85 2.34 9.17 9.51
N PHE A 86 1.58 8.81 10.54
CA PHE A 86 0.18 9.18 10.66
C PHE A 86 -0.01 10.67 10.91
N THR A 87 -1.14 11.24 10.47
CA THR A 87 -1.47 12.62 10.78
C THR A 87 -2.00 12.75 12.22
N GLN A 88 -1.81 13.92 12.83
CA GLN A 88 -2.32 14.16 14.18
C GLN A 88 -3.85 14.00 14.26
N ARG A 89 -4.59 14.40 13.22
CA ARG A 89 -6.03 14.22 13.13
C ARG A 89 -6.41 12.74 13.21
N ASP A 90 -5.73 11.89 12.45
CA ASP A 90 -6.06 10.46 12.38
C ASP A 90 -5.72 9.76 13.69
N VAL A 91 -4.57 10.06 14.29
CA VAL A 91 -4.19 9.57 15.62
C VAL A 91 -5.19 10.03 16.70
N SER A 92 -5.57 11.31 16.71
CA SER A 92 -6.56 11.82 17.67
C SER A 92 -7.90 11.10 17.55
N HIS A 93 -8.36 10.83 16.33
CA HIS A 93 -9.59 10.06 16.11
C HIS A 93 -9.48 8.62 16.67
N GLU A 94 -8.38 7.93 16.41
CA GLU A 94 -8.14 6.59 16.94
C GLU A 94 -8.13 6.55 18.47
N VAL A 95 -7.51 7.53 19.10
CA VAL A 95 -7.41 7.65 20.56
C VAL A 95 -8.76 8.01 21.17
N GLU A 96 -9.40 9.09 20.71
CA GLU A 96 -10.57 9.69 21.34
C GLU A 96 -11.86 8.93 21.01
N ALA A 97 -12.04 8.52 19.76
CA ALA A 97 -13.26 7.86 19.32
C ALA A 97 -13.18 6.32 19.37
N ARG A 98 -11.97 5.75 19.31
CA ARG A 98 -11.77 4.30 19.20
C ARG A 98 -10.99 3.68 20.37
N GLY A 99 -10.51 4.52 21.31
CA GLY A 99 -9.80 4.05 22.54
C GLY A 99 -8.44 3.41 22.28
N LYS A 100 -7.77 3.76 21.17
CA LYS A 100 -6.45 3.24 20.84
C LYS A 100 -5.34 3.95 21.62
N SER A 101 -4.12 3.39 21.55
CA SER A 101 -2.95 3.99 22.20
C SER A 101 -2.48 5.24 21.47
N SER A 102 -2.09 6.27 22.23
CA SER A 102 -1.43 7.47 21.68
C SER A 102 -0.05 7.17 21.06
N SER A 103 0.54 5.99 21.33
CA SER A 103 1.81 5.59 20.72
C SER A 103 1.76 5.45 19.20
N LEU A 104 0.57 5.45 18.61
CA LEU A 104 0.39 5.48 17.15
C LEU A 104 1.09 6.68 16.48
N ASP A 105 1.23 7.79 17.17
CA ASP A 105 1.91 9.00 16.68
C ASP A 105 3.39 8.80 16.32
N THR A 106 4.01 7.74 16.86
CA THR A 106 5.42 7.39 16.59
C THR A 106 5.59 6.38 15.45
N HIS A 107 4.48 5.80 14.96
CA HIS A 107 4.55 4.76 13.94
C HIS A 107 4.85 5.36 12.56
N PHE A 108 5.69 4.67 11.78
CA PHE A 108 6.07 5.03 10.40
C PHE A 108 6.72 6.40 10.22
N THR A 109 7.13 7.09 11.29
CA THR A 109 7.73 8.43 11.23
C THR A 109 9.10 8.47 10.56
N VAL A 110 9.82 7.34 10.51
CA VAL A 110 11.13 7.23 9.82
C VAL A 110 10.91 6.90 8.35
N ASN A 111 10.41 7.89 7.61
CA ASN A 111 10.11 7.83 6.19
C ASN A 111 10.38 9.19 5.52
N ASP A 112 10.68 9.20 4.21
CA ASP A 112 10.91 10.43 3.43
C ASP A 112 10.67 10.13 1.94
N GLN A 113 9.91 10.99 1.24
CA GLN A 113 9.61 10.82 -0.18
C GLN A 113 10.87 10.70 -1.04
N ARG A 114 11.94 11.44 -0.73
CA ARG A 114 13.19 11.38 -1.48
C ARG A 114 13.88 10.01 -1.34
N TRP A 115 13.71 9.33 -0.21
CA TRP A 115 14.22 7.97 -0.02
C TRP A 115 13.42 6.97 -0.85
N PHE A 116 12.10 7.12 -0.87
CA PHE A 116 11.21 6.35 -1.74
C PHE A 116 11.60 6.53 -3.20
N ASP A 117 11.67 7.77 -3.71
CA ASP A 117 12.03 8.07 -5.09
C ASP A 117 13.42 7.52 -5.48
N ARG A 118 14.38 7.60 -4.55
CA ARG A 118 15.70 7.01 -4.76
C ARG A 118 15.62 5.49 -4.89
N SER A 119 14.77 4.84 -4.09
CA SER A 119 14.57 3.40 -4.15
C SER A 119 13.94 2.98 -5.48
N MET A 120 12.94 3.73 -5.97
CA MET A 120 12.31 3.49 -7.27
C MET A 120 13.33 3.65 -8.41
N ARG A 121 14.13 4.70 -8.40
CA ARG A 121 15.22 4.89 -9.41
C ARG A 121 16.25 3.75 -9.38
N LEU A 122 16.66 3.31 -8.19
CA LEU A 122 17.61 2.18 -8.06
C LEU A 122 17.01 0.85 -8.52
N ALA A 123 15.70 0.68 -8.38
CA ALA A 123 14.96 -0.47 -8.89
C ALA A 123 14.68 -0.39 -10.41
N GLY A 124 14.96 0.75 -11.06
CA GLY A 124 14.73 0.97 -12.49
C GLY A 124 13.25 1.11 -12.83
N LEU A 125 12.47 1.70 -11.93
CA LEU A 125 11.02 1.91 -12.09
C LEU A 125 10.76 3.36 -12.48
N SER A 126 10.34 3.59 -13.73
CA SER A 126 10.02 4.91 -14.28
C SER A 126 8.51 5.19 -14.37
N ASN A 127 7.69 4.17 -14.15
CA ASN A 127 6.23 4.24 -14.18
C ASN A 127 5.61 4.48 -12.80
N VAL A 128 6.42 4.66 -11.76
CA VAL A 128 5.96 4.90 -10.39
C VAL A 128 6.04 6.40 -10.11
N HIS A 129 4.89 6.97 -9.75
CA HIS A 129 4.72 8.38 -9.41
C HIS A 129 4.42 8.48 -7.90
N SER A 130 5.38 8.97 -7.13
CA SER A 130 5.17 9.21 -5.71
C SER A 130 4.41 10.53 -5.49
N ILE A 131 3.37 10.50 -4.67
CA ILE A 131 2.58 11.67 -4.32
C ILE A 131 2.58 11.82 -2.80
N LYS A 132 3.22 12.90 -2.30
CA LYS A 132 3.14 13.24 -0.89
C LYS A 132 1.80 13.90 -0.60
N CYS A 133 0.93 13.19 0.13
CA CYS A 133 -0.40 13.68 0.45
C CYS A 133 -0.95 13.06 1.74
N ASP A 134 -1.98 13.69 2.27
CA ASP A 134 -2.86 13.13 3.27
C ASP A 134 -4.01 12.40 2.54
N ALA A 135 -4.20 11.11 2.82
CA ALA A 135 -5.22 10.29 2.17
C ALA A 135 -6.65 10.79 2.40
N VAL A 136 -6.90 11.55 3.47
CA VAL A 136 -8.23 12.12 3.76
C VAL A 136 -8.52 13.35 2.89
N GLU A 137 -7.49 14.12 2.54
CA GLU A 137 -7.62 15.38 1.81
C GLU A 137 -7.32 15.26 0.31
N PHE A 138 -6.80 14.11 -0.11
CA PHE A 138 -6.37 13.89 -1.48
C PHE A 138 -7.57 13.87 -2.46
N ASP A 139 -7.42 14.55 -3.59
CA ASP A 139 -8.37 14.49 -4.70
C ASP A 139 -8.12 13.26 -5.58
N TYR A 140 -8.82 12.17 -5.27
CA TYR A 140 -8.71 10.92 -6.01
C TYR A 140 -9.20 11.01 -7.46
N ALA A 141 -10.01 12.02 -7.81
CA ALA A 141 -10.43 12.23 -9.20
C ALA A 141 -9.27 12.60 -10.12
N SER A 142 -8.21 13.19 -9.56
CA SER A 142 -6.99 13.55 -10.29
C SER A 142 -6.21 12.36 -10.84
N LEU A 143 -6.45 11.15 -10.30
CA LEU A 143 -5.78 9.92 -10.75
C LEU A 143 -6.35 9.39 -12.08
N GLY A 144 -7.56 9.79 -12.43
CA GLY A 144 -8.30 9.20 -13.55
C GLY A 144 -8.78 7.77 -13.24
N PRO A 145 -9.06 6.94 -14.27
CA PRO A 145 -9.58 5.60 -14.08
C PRO A 145 -8.59 4.69 -13.34
N VAL A 146 -9.09 3.97 -12.34
CA VAL A 146 -8.32 3.02 -11.51
C VAL A 146 -8.68 1.59 -11.89
N ALA A 147 -7.70 0.76 -12.16
CA ALA A 147 -7.87 -0.67 -12.40
C ALA A 147 -7.69 -1.49 -11.12
N LEU A 148 -6.70 -1.12 -10.32
CA LEU A 148 -6.38 -1.79 -9.04
C LEU A 148 -5.99 -0.73 -8.01
N ALA A 149 -6.50 -0.85 -6.79
CA ALA A 149 -6.03 -0.09 -5.65
C ALA A 149 -5.59 -1.02 -4.51
N LEU A 150 -4.48 -0.69 -3.86
CA LEU A 150 -4.06 -1.23 -2.57
C LEU A 150 -4.19 -0.12 -1.53
N CYS A 151 -5.02 -0.31 -0.52
CA CYS A 151 -5.20 0.62 0.59
C CYS A 151 -4.53 0.02 1.84
N ASP A 152 -3.39 0.58 2.24
CA ASP A 152 -2.54 0.13 3.34
C ASP A 152 -2.16 1.35 4.21
N VAL A 153 -3.18 1.96 4.82
CA VAL A 153 -3.06 3.19 5.63
C VAL A 153 -3.52 3.02 7.07
N ASP A 154 -3.75 1.76 7.46
CA ASP A 154 -3.93 1.28 8.84
C ASP A 154 -5.14 1.86 9.60
N LEU A 155 -5.27 3.19 9.67
CA LEU A 155 -6.22 3.89 10.52
C LEU A 155 -7.58 4.09 9.84
N TYR A 156 -8.63 4.26 10.63
CA TYR A 156 -10.01 4.33 10.14
C TYR A 156 -10.26 5.47 9.15
N LEU A 157 -9.91 6.73 9.52
CA LEU A 157 -10.21 7.88 8.68
C LEU A 157 -9.52 7.83 7.31
N PRO A 158 -8.19 7.60 7.22
CA PRO A 158 -7.53 7.53 5.93
C PRO A 158 -7.98 6.33 5.10
N THR A 159 -8.24 5.16 5.72
CA THR A 159 -8.76 3.99 5.00
C THR A 159 -10.14 4.29 4.41
N ARG A 160 -11.06 4.86 5.20
CA ARG A 160 -12.41 5.22 4.74
C ARG A 160 -12.35 6.19 3.56
N SER A 161 -11.51 7.21 3.63
CA SER A 161 -11.34 8.19 2.55
C SER A 161 -10.74 7.56 1.30
N ALA A 162 -9.67 6.76 1.47
CA ALA A 162 -9.02 6.06 0.36
C ALA A 162 -9.99 5.11 -0.35
N LEU A 163 -10.78 4.34 0.40
CA LEU A 163 -11.78 3.44 -0.17
C LEU A 163 -12.83 4.18 -0.96
N LYS A 164 -13.40 5.25 -0.39
CA LYS A 164 -14.43 6.05 -1.06
C LYS A 164 -13.89 6.69 -2.34
N GLY A 165 -12.71 7.33 -2.25
CA GLY A 165 -12.10 8.03 -3.37
C GLY A 165 -11.67 7.09 -4.50
N THR A 166 -10.98 6.00 -4.17
CA THR A 166 -10.56 5.01 -5.18
C THR A 166 -11.75 4.27 -5.80
N TYR A 167 -12.79 3.94 -5.03
CA TYR A 167 -13.98 3.26 -5.57
C TYR A 167 -14.75 4.13 -6.58
N GLN A 168 -14.80 5.45 -6.39
CA GLN A 168 -15.40 6.36 -7.36
C GLN A 168 -14.68 6.32 -8.70
N GLN A 169 -13.36 6.15 -8.70
CA GLN A 169 -12.53 6.06 -9.91
C GLN A 169 -12.35 4.62 -10.42
N LEU A 170 -12.80 3.62 -9.64
CA LEU A 170 -12.60 2.21 -9.98
C LEU A 170 -13.39 1.83 -11.22
N LEU A 171 -12.71 1.23 -12.18
CA LEU A 171 -13.33 0.70 -13.40
C LEU A 171 -14.23 -0.50 -13.11
N PRO A 172 -15.26 -0.77 -13.93
CA PRO A 172 -15.91 -2.07 -13.94
C PRO A 172 -14.88 -3.20 -14.13
N GLY A 173 -14.94 -4.23 -13.29
CA GLY A 173 -13.93 -5.29 -13.23
C GLY A 173 -12.68 -4.92 -12.42
N GLY A 174 -12.56 -3.70 -11.93
CA GLY A 174 -11.45 -3.27 -11.06
C GLY A 174 -11.58 -3.82 -9.65
N ILE A 175 -10.44 -3.85 -8.95
CA ILE A 175 -10.31 -4.42 -7.61
C ILE A 175 -9.68 -3.41 -6.66
N ILE A 176 -10.21 -3.34 -5.43
CA ILE A 176 -9.54 -2.70 -4.29
C ILE A 176 -9.17 -3.80 -3.29
N VAL A 177 -7.91 -3.81 -2.86
CA VAL A 177 -7.41 -4.64 -1.75
C VAL A 177 -7.15 -3.73 -0.56
N VAL A 178 -7.63 -4.12 0.61
CA VAL A 178 -7.49 -3.36 1.87
C VAL A 178 -6.66 -4.17 2.83
N ASP A 179 -5.55 -3.64 3.29
CA ASP A 179 -4.73 -4.29 4.32
C ASP A 179 -5.34 -4.13 5.71
N ASP A 180 -4.85 -4.91 6.66
CA ASP A 180 -5.20 -4.88 8.08
C ASP A 180 -6.70 -5.02 8.39
N CYS A 181 -7.44 -5.77 7.59
CA CYS A 181 -8.82 -6.16 7.90
C CYS A 181 -8.86 -7.19 9.05
N LEU A 182 -8.26 -6.83 10.18
CA LEU A 182 -8.18 -7.65 11.40
C LEU A 182 -9.22 -7.21 12.43
N PRO A 183 -9.85 -8.16 13.16
CA PRO A 183 -10.89 -7.84 14.15
C PRO A 183 -10.35 -7.16 15.41
N THR A 184 -9.06 -7.24 15.66
CA THR A 184 -8.38 -6.69 16.83
C THR A 184 -7.00 -6.19 16.47
N GLY A 185 -6.46 -5.30 17.29
CA GLY A 185 -5.11 -4.77 17.10
C GLY A 185 -5.09 -3.24 17.00
N PRO A 186 -3.92 -2.66 16.78
CA PRO A 186 -3.78 -1.20 16.68
C PRO A 186 -4.42 -0.63 15.41
N TYR A 187 -4.56 -1.44 14.36
CA TYR A 187 -4.98 -1.04 13.01
C TYR A 187 -6.35 -1.59 12.60
N ASP A 188 -7.19 -2.06 13.53
CA ASP A 188 -8.54 -2.57 13.25
C ASP A 188 -9.50 -1.51 12.68
N GLY A 189 -9.05 -0.25 12.59
CA GLY A 189 -9.73 0.83 11.88
C GLY A 189 -9.93 0.53 10.41
N ALA A 190 -8.98 -0.15 9.78
CA ALA A 190 -9.07 -0.58 8.40
C ALA A 190 -10.24 -1.56 8.18
N LEU A 191 -10.42 -2.54 9.06
CA LEU A 191 -11.57 -3.46 9.00
C LEU A 191 -12.91 -2.73 9.15
N MET A 192 -12.99 -1.76 10.05
CA MET A 192 -14.22 -0.99 10.26
C MET A 192 -14.59 -0.23 8.99
N ALA A 193 -13.66 0.52 8.42
CA ALA A 193 -13.87 1.27 7.18
C ALA A 193 -14.23 0.34 5.99
N TYR A 194 -13.58 -0.82 5.90
CA TYR A 194 -13.87 -1.83 4.89
C TYR A 194 -15.30 -2.38 5.00
N ARG A 195 -15.76 -2.70 6.21
CA ARG A 195 -17.13 -3.20 6.44
C ARG A 195 -18.19 -2.16 6.12
N GLU A 196 -17.97 -0.92 6.49
CA GLU A 196 -18.87 0.19 6.13
C GLU A 196 -18.96 0.33 4.61
N MET A 197 -17.83 0.35 3.92
CA MET A 197 -17.78 0.48 2.47
C MET A 197 -18.49 -0.67 1.74
N THR A 198 -18.30 -1.91 2.19
CA THR A 198 -18.98 -3.07 1.60
C THR A 198 -20.48 -3.04 1.84
N ALA A 199 -20.92 -2.60 3.02
CA ALA A 199 -22.33 -2.43 3.33
C ALA A 199 -22.97 -1.31 2.48
N GLU A 200 -22.32 -0.16 2.34
CA GLU A 200 -22.78 0.97 1.52
C GLU A 200 -22.96 0.58 0.04
N ASN A 201 -22.08 -0.26 -0.49
CA ASN A 201 -22.12 -0.70 -1.88
C ASN A 201 -22.92 -2.00 -2.11
N GLY A 202 -23.51 -2.57 -1.08
CA GLY A 202 -24.25 -3.84 -1.17
C GLY A 202 -23.36 -5.04 -1.55
N SER A 203 -22.07 -4.94 -1.34
CA SER A 203 -21.11 -6.02 -1.66
C SER A 203 -20.95 -6.96 -0.47
N ALA A 204 -20.80 -8.26 -0.73
CA ALA A 204 -20.44 -9.20 0.32
C ALA A 204 -18.99 -8.95 0.79
N ALA A 205 -18.79 -8.85 2.11
CA ALA A 205 -17.45 -8.73 2.66
C ALA A 205 -16.66 -10.02 2.39
N ARG A 206 -15.49 -9.89 1.77
CA ARG A 206 -14.57 -10.97 1.46
C ARG A 206 -13.20 -10.64 2.03
N ILE A 207 -12.74 -11.38 3.02
CA ILE A 207 -11.39 -11.27 3.58
C ILE A 207 -10.62 -12.53 3.21
N VAL A 208 -9.43 -12.37 2.66
CA VAL A 208 -8.54 -13.46 2.24
C VAL A 208 -7.19 -13.34 2.93
N HIS A 209 -6.47 -14.46 3.04
CA HIS A 209 -5.14 -14.52 3.64
C HIS A 209 -5.07 -13.79 4.99
N ASP A 210 -6.09 -14.05 5.83
CA ASP A 210 -6.26 -13.59 7.22
C ASP A 210 -6.55 -12.10 7.40
N LYS A 211 -6.09 -11.20 6.51
CA LYS A 211 -6.20 -9.75 6.72
C LYS A 211 -6.52 -8.90 5.49
N LEU A 212 -6.56 -9.46 4.29
CA LEU A 212 -6.80 -8.68 3.08
C LEU A 212 -8.30 -8.62 2.74
N GLY A 213 -8.90 -7.46 2.94
CA GLY A 213 -10.25 -7.17 2.46
C GLY A 213 -10.27 -6.94 0.95
N VAL A 214 -11.27 -7.46 0.25
CA VAL A 214 -11.36 -7.35 -1.22
C VAL A 214 -12.70 -6.74 -1.61
N ILE A 215 -12.65 -5.70 -2.45
CA ILE A 215 -13.81 -5.08 -3.09
C ILE A 215 -13.60 -5.18 -4.61
N ALA A 216 -14.47 -5.88 -5.30
CA ALA A 216 -14.48 -5.93 -6.76
C ALA A 216 -15.68 -5.16 -7.29
N LYS A 217 -15.49 -4.31 -8.30
CA LYS A 217 -16.58 -3.61 -8.97
C LYS A 217 -17.11 -4.49 -10.10
N SER A 218 -18.42 -4.74 -10.12
CA SER A 218 -19.04 -5.56 -11.16
C SER A 218 -18.63 -5.12 -12.57
N ALA A 219 -18.42 -6.07 -13.47
CA ALA A 219 -18.00 -5.82 -14.85
C ALA A 219 -19.16 -5.34 -15.77
N THR A 220 -20.35 -5.16 -15.21
CA THR A 220 -21.57 -4.73 -15.96
C THR A 220 -21.86 -3.27 -15.78
#